data_18e174479e56ffcea842234de5fc4d0a
#
_entry.id   18e174479e56ffcea842234de5fc4d0a
#
_cell.length_a   1.000
_cell.length_b   1.000
_cell.length_c   1.000
_cell.angle_alpha   90.00
_cell.angle_beta   90.00
_cell.angle_gamma   90.00
#
_symmetry.space_group_name_H-M   'P 1'
#
loop_
_entity.id
_entity.type
_entity.pdbx_description
1 polymer ?
#
loop_
_entity_poly.entity_id
_entity_poly.type
_entity_poly.pdbx_seq_one_letter_code
_entity_poly.pdbx_strand_id
1 'polypeptide(L)'
;SLVSRVREKHFSSYESFLWIISLIFLVVGFGKHFPLLYRLLFDYAPFFSKFRIPSMIYLILVFTFSYLAATSIDYVIKSNKNDLLKNSQIVLSAFIGISIVFFILGESFFNFSSSGDARFPNYIQFVKAIRLDYFNKGLILALFISISFFGLIWSYVHSKISKNLFLYSLLAILVIDLWILNNEFLSLTKKKNFKSQFIKSAVIDHILGDDSDFRIFPADDLGSNIYGYWGIQSIGGYRAVKLRNYQDLMDIGGFKRPTILNMLNVKYLLTRKAVKNPAFTKITGLEGIYQNLDYLPRAWFVNKIDNVKDQKASLNKLMDISFRPKEKAILVEYDGPILDENGDGYIESIDLKTNTVKINCYSEGGSLLILSEVYYKPGWRCKINGEDTKIYQANHVLRSVYVPDGKHEVVFYYDNSKWQTARFTSRASFFLATFFCLFLIYRERKSILKLKNYEE
;
A
#
# COMPACT_ATOMS: atom_id res chain seq x y z
N SER A 1 27.65 10.55 -22.81
CA SER A 1 28.75 9.87 -22.09
C SER A 1 28.88 8.39 -22.48
N LEU A 2 27.81 7.58 -22.50
CA LEU A 2 27.90 6.16 -22.86
C LEU A 2 28.58 5.95 -24.23
N VAL A 3 28.12 6.63 -25.28
CA VAL A 3 28.64 6.53 -26.65
C VAL A 3 30.10 6.94 -26.73
N SER A 4 30.50 8.02 -26.07
CA SER A 4 31.86 8.51 -26.03
C SER A 4 32.78 7.50 -25.33
N ARG A 5 32.37 6.99 -24.17
CA ARG A 5 33.17 6.06 -23.36
C ARG A 5 33.28 4.68 -23.97
N VAL A 6 32.25 4.20 -24.68
CA VAL A 6 32.35 2.95 -25.48
C VAL A 6 33.39 3.11 -26.57
N ARG A 7 33.45 4.25 -27.24
CA ARG A 7 34.45 4.54 -28.29
C ARG A 7 35.86 4.65 -27.74
N GLU A 8 36.04 5.34 -26.60
CA GLU A 8 37.35 5.56 -25.98
C GLU A 8 37.83 4.37 -25.16
N LYS A 9 37.01 3.30 -25.03
CA LYS A 9 37.26 2.11 -24.18
C LYS A 9 37.58 2.48 -22.71
N HIS A 10 37.12 3.62 -22.25
CA HIS A 10 37.41 4.18 -20.93
C HIS A 10 36.15 4.25 -20.07
N PHE A 11 35.77 3.12 -19.49
CA PHE A 11 34.76 3.09 -18.41
C PHE A 11 35.47 3.08 -17.06
N SER A 12 35.11 3.98 -16.16
CA SER A 12 35.43 3.76 -14.75
C SER A 12 34.64 2.55 -14.25
N SER A 13 35.21 1.73 -13.39
CA SER A 13 34.51 0.57 -12.78
C SER A 13 33.19 0.96 -12.12
N TYR A 14 33.14 2.16 -11.56
CA TYR A 14 31.95 2.69 -10.89
C TYR A 14 30.81 3.02 -11.87
N GLU A 15 31.12 3.66 -13.00
CA GLU A 15 30.09 3.97 -14.01
C GLU A 15 29.58 2.72 -14.70
N SER A 16 30.46 1.75 -14.98
CA SER A 16 30.06 0.44 -15.50
C SER A 16 29.08 -0.25 -14.54
N PHE A 17 29.38 -0.22 -13.25
CA PHE A 17 28.50 -0.75 -12.22
C PHE A 17 27.13 -0.06 -12.24
N LEU A 18 27.08 1.28 -12.31
CA LEU A 18 25.83 2.03 -12.35
C LEU A 18 25.00 1.72 -13.59
N TRP A 19 25.62 1.55 -14.76
CA TRP A 19 24.91 1.16 -15.98
C TRP A 19 24.34 -0.26 -15.89
N ILE A 20 25.13 -1.22 -15.39
CA ILE A 20 24.69 -2.61 -15.22
C ILE A 20 23.50 -2.68 -14.23
N ILE A 21 23.61 -2.02 -13.08
CA ILE A 21 22.55 -2.04 -12.07
C ILE A 21 21.29 -1.35 -12.58
N SER A 22 21.42 -0.27 -13.35
CA SER A 22 20.30 0.40 -14.00
C SER A 22 19.57 -0.52 -14.98
N LEU A 23 20.30 -1.27 -15.79
CA LEU A 23 19.71 -2.22 -16.73
C LEU A 23 18.97 -3.35 -16.00
N ILE A 24 19.58 -3.91 -14.95
CA ILE A 24 18.94 -4.95 -14.13
C ILE A 24 17.63 -4.44 -13.52
N PHE A 25 17.65 -3.27 -12.89
CA PHE A 25 16.45 -2.71 -12.24
C PHE A 25 15.39 -2.26 -13.24
N LEU A 26 15.79 -1.79 -14.43
CA LEU A 26 14.85 -1.51 -15.51
C LEU A 26 14.08 -2.77 -15.91
N VAL A 27 14.80 -3.88 -16.13
CA VAL A 27 14.22 -5.16 -16.52
C VAL A 27 13.34 -5.76 -15.43
N VAL A 28 13.79 -5.71 -14.16
CA VAL A 28 12.99 -6.17 -13.00
C VAL A 28 11.71 -5.38 -12.86
N GLY A 29 11.77 -4.06 -13.09
CA GLY A 29 10.62 -3.17 -12.98
C GLY A 29 9.51 -3.43 -14.03
N PHE A 30 9.81 -4.05 -15.16
CA PHE A 30 8.78 -4.50 -16.12
C PHE A 30 7.88 -5.61 -15.55
N GLY A 31 8.30 -6.31 -14.50
CA GLY A 31 7.48 -7.31 -13.80
C GLY A 31 6.91 -8.38 -14.72
N LYS A 32 5.60 -8.53 -14.74
CA LYS A 32 4.90 -9.51 -15.57
C LYS A 32 5.08 -9.34 -17.10
N HIS A 33 5.46 -8.14 -17.55
CA HIS A 33 5.65 -7.84 -18.97
C HIS A 33 7.00 -8.35 -19.51
N PHE A 34 7.98 -8.56 -18.62
CA PHE A 34 9.24 -9.24 -18.93
C PHE A 34 9.60 -10.20 -17.78
N PRO A 35 8.99 -11.42 -17.78
CA PRO A 35 8.93 -12.25 -16.58
C PRO A 35 10.25 -12.98 -16.23
N LEU A 36 11.21 -13.08 -17.13
CA LEU A 36 12.40 -13.92 -16.94
C LEU A 36 13.12 -13.63 -15.61
N LEU A 37 13.66 -12.42 -15.46
CA LEU A 37 14.40 -12.01 -14.24
C LEU A 37 13.44 -11.79 -13.06
N TYR A 38 12.24 -11.28 -13.33
CA TYR A 38 11.23 -11.04 -12.29
C TYR A 38 10.80 -12.34 -11.59
N ARG A 39 10.51 -13.43 -12.36
CA ARG A 39 10.14 -14.74 -11.79
C ARG A 39 11.26 -15.32 -10.95
N LEU A 40 12.48 -15.26 -11.44
CA LEU A 40 13.65 -15.73 -10.69
C LEU A 40 13.75 -15.05 -9.31
N LEU A 41 13.58 -13.74 -9.26
CA LEU A 41 13.57 -13.01 -8.00
C LEU A 41 12.32 -13.30 -7.17
N PHE A 42 11.16 -13.44 -7.79
CA PHE A 42 9.90 -13.71 -7.10
C PHE A 42 9.90 -15.07 -6.40
N ASP A 43 10.44 -16.09 -7.05
CA ASP A 43 10.44 -17.46 -6.56
C ASP A 43 11.59 -17.74 -5.58
N TYR A 44 12.75 -17.14 -5.78
CA TYR A 44 13.98 -17.50 -5.04
C TYR A 44 14.54 -16.39 -4.13
N ALA A 45 14.25 -15.10 -4.40
CA ALA A 45 14.78 -14.05 -3.54
C ALA A 45 13.95 -13.90 -2.26
N PRO A 46 14.57 -13.94 -1.06
CA PRO A 46 13.86 -13.80 0.20
C PRO A 46 13.03 -12.52 0.24
N PHE A 47 11.76 -12.64 0.63
CA PHE A 47 10.80 -11.55 0.78
C PHE A 47 10.44 -10.78 -0.51
N PHE A 48 11.07 -11.03 -1.66
CA PHE A 48 10.77 -10.29 -2.89
C PHE A 48 9.29 -10.45 -3.30
N SER A 49 8.70 -11.64 -3.14
CA SER A 49 7.27 -11.91 -3.39
C SER A 49 6.30 -11.11 -2.51
N LYS A 50 6.79 -10.43 -1.46
CA LYS A 50 5.95 -9.57 -0.60
C LYS A 50 5.79 -8.15 -1.14
N PHE A 51 6.59 -7.76 -2.12
CA PHE A 51 6.45 -6.46 -2.78
C PHE A 51 5.33 -6.51 -3.82
N ARG A 52 4.37 -5.59 -3.68
CA ARG A 52 3.17 -5.57 -4.53
C ARG A 52 3.41 -4.99 -5.93
N ILE A 53 4.29 -4.01 -6.04
CA ILE A 53 4.48 -3.22 -7.27
C ILE A 53 5.96 -3.26 -7.68
N PRO A 54 6.32 -4.05 -8.70
CA PRO A 54 7.72 -4.16 -9.15
C PRO A 54 8.35 -2.83 -9.57
N SER A 55 7.56 -1.95 -10.18
CA SER A 55 8.02 -0.64 -10.67
C SER A 55 8.48 0.33 -9.56
N MET A 56 8.21 0.05 -8.27
CA MET A 56 8.79 0.84 -7.18
C MET A 56 10.33 0.83 -7.17
N ILE A 57 10.96 -0.19 -7.77
CA ILE A 57 12.41 -0.29 -7.91
C ILE A 57 12.99 0.84 -8.81
N TYR A 58 12.16 1.47 -9.64
CA TYR A 58 12.57 2.59 -10.51
C TYR A 58 13.09 3.81 -9.74
N LEU A 59 12.82 3.91 -8.43
CA LEU A 59 13.45 4.92 -7.58
C LEU A 59 15.00 4.87 -7.68
N ILE A 60 15.56 3.66 -7.78
CA ILE A 60 17.00 3.47 -7.95
C ILE A 60 17.47 3.98 -9.32
N LEU A 61 16.65 3.81 -10.37
CA LEU A 61 16.97 4.35 -11.71
C LEU A 61 17.04 5.88 -11.70
N VAL A 62 16.12 6.54 -10.99
CA VAL A 62 16.16 8.00 -10.86
C VAL A 62 17.51 8.45 -10.27
N PHE A 63 17.96 7.78 -9.20
CA PHE A 63 19.24 8.09 -8.59
C PHE A 63 20.43 7.82 -9.53
N THR A 64 20.50 6.62 -10.12
CA THR A 64 21.63 6.23 -10.98
C THR A 64 21.71 7.07 -12.24
N PHE A 65 20.57 7.36 -12.91
CA PHE A 65 20.54 8.21 -14.08
C PHE A 65 20.88 9.67 -13.77
N SER A 66 20.45 10.20 -12.62
CA SER A 66 20.83 11.54 -12.18
C SER A 66 22.34 11.68 -12.00
N TYR A 67 22.98 10.67 -11.37
CA TYR A 67 24.41 10.64 -11.21
C TYR A 67 25.14 10.52 -12.56
N LEU A 68 24.70 9.59 -13.44
CA LEU A 68 25.25 9.42 -14.77
C LEU A 68 25.06 10.68 -15.66
N ALA A 69 23.96 11.40 -15.48
CA ALA A 69 23.75 12.68 -16.15
C ALA A 69 24.77 13.76 -15.67
N ALA A 70 24.97 13.85 -14.37
CA ALA A 70 25.93 14.80 -13.79
C ALA A 70 27.37 14.52 -14.27
N THR A 71 27.80 13.24 -14.27
CA THR A 71 29.11 12.87 -14.80
C THR A 71 29.22 13.12 -16.30
N SER A 72 28.10 13.02 -17.05
CA SER A 72 28.05 13.35 -18.47
C SER A 72 28.23 14.84 -18.75
N ILE A 73 27.67 15.71 -17.90
CA ILE A 73 27.85 17.16 -18.01
C ILE A 73 29.32 17.53 -17.74
N ASP A 74 29.94 16.92 -16.72
CA ASP A 74 31.37 17.11 -16.43
C ASP A 74 32.25 16.68 -17.62
N TYR A 75 31.91 15.54 -18.25
CA TYR A 75 32.56 15.08 -19.47
C TYR A 75 32.39 16.09 -20.61
N VAL A 76 31.20 16.62 -20.85
CA VAL A 76 30.95 17.66 -21.88
C VAL A 76 31.83 18.89 -21.70
N ILE A 77 32.07 19.29 -20.45
CA ILE A 77 32.87 20.46 -20.12
C ILE A 77 34.36 20.22 -20.38
N LYS A 78 34.85 18.98 -20.16
CA LYS A 78 36.28 18.62 -20.20
C LYS A 78 36.73 18.02 -21.53
N SER A 79 35.81 17.56 -22.39
CA SER A 79 36.11 16.79 -23.58
C SER A 79 36.52 17.63 -24.80
N ASN A 80 37.16 16.96 -25.78
CA ASN A 80 37.40 17.56 -27.10
C ASN A 80 36.10 17.91 -27.81
N LYS A 81 35.98 19.16 -28.25
CA LYS A 81 34.76 19.75 -28.81
C LYS A 81 34.20 19.02 -30.04
N ASN A 82 35.11 18.53 -30.95
CA ASN A 82 34.68 17.89 -32.20
C ASN A 82 34.09 16.49 -31.98
N ASP A 83 34.66 15.69 -31.12
CA ASP A 83 34.17 14.33 -30.80
C ASP A 83 32.83 14.41 -30.04
N LEU A 84 32.69 15.43 -29.19
CA LEU A 84 31.47 15.67 -28.46
C LEU A 84 30.28 15.94 -29.38
N LEU A 85 30.46 16.82 -30.40
CA LEU A 85 29.42 17.11 -31.40
C LEU A 85 29.00 15.86 -32.16
N LYS A 86 29.96 15.10 -32.69
CA LYS A 86 29.72 13.85 -33.44
C LYS A 86 28.92 12.84 -32.59
N ASN A 87 29.31 12.63 -31.36
CA ASN A 87 28.63 11.71 -30.47
C ASN A 87 27.21 12.17 -30.06
N SER A 88 27.03 13.47 -29.83
CA SER A 88 25.70 14.02 -29.52
C SER A 88 24.77 13.98 -30.74
N GLN A 89 25.28 14.20 -31.96
CA GLN A 89 24.51 14.04 -33.20
C GLN A 89 24.02 12.62 -33.40
N ILE A 90 24.87 11.61 -33.16
CA ILE A 90 24.49 10.19 -33.28
C ILE A 90 23.33 9.87 -32.30
N VAL A 91 23.44 10.31 -31.04
CA VAL A 91 22.41 10.07 -30.03
C VAL A 91 21.11 10.76 -30.41
N LEU A 92 21.17 12.03 -30.83
CA LEU A 92 19.98 12.79 -31.23
C LEU A 92 19.32 12.15 -32.47
N SER A 93 20.10 11.79 -33.50
CA SER A 93 19.56 11.18 -34.72
C SER A 93 18.89 9.82 -34.43
N ALA A 94 19.51 9.00 -33.60
CA ALA A 94 18.91 7.73 -33.14
C ALA A 94 17.60 7.97 -32.40
N PHE A 95 17.58 8.94 -31.49
CA PHE A 95 16.38 9.27 -30.70
C PHE A 95 15.24 9.82 -31.58
N ILE A 96 15.55 10.73 -32.51
CA ILE A 96 14.59 11.22 -33.50
C ILE A 96 14.03 10.08 -34.35
N GLY A 97 14.90 9.21 -34.87
CA GLY A 97 14.48 8.06 -35.68
C GLY A 97 13.52 7.14 -34.92
N ILE A 98 13.86 6.75 -33.69
CA ILE A 98 12.99 5.95 -32.82
C ILE A 98 11.67 6.65 -32.53
N SER A 99 11.69 7.96 -32.24
CA SER A 99 10.49 8.73 -31.95
C SER A 99 9.57 8.84 -33.16
N ILE A 100 10.11 8.99 -34.37
CA ILE A 100 9.32 8.99 -35.61
C ILE A 100 8.67 7.61 -35.83
N VAL A 101 9.42 6.52 -35.62
CA VAL A 101 8.87 5.16 -35.72
C VAL A 101 7.71 4.96 -34.75
N PHE A 102 7.85 5.37 -33.50
CA PHE A 102 6.78 5.27 -32.52
C PHE A 102 5.62 6.22 -32.77
N PHE A 103 5.86 7.39 -33.33
CA PHE A 103 4.81 8.32 -33.70
C PHE A 103 3.93 7.78 -34.84
N ILE A 104 4.55 7.14 -35.85
CA ILE A 104 3.84 6.58 -37.01
C ILE A 104 3.23 5.20 -36.70
N LEU A 105 3.98 4.34 -36.01
CA LEU A 105 3.63 2.94 -35.78
C LEU A 105 3.22 2.64 -34.35
N GLY A 106 3.04 3.62 -33.50
CA GLY A 106 2.76 3.44 -32.07
C GLY A 106 1.49 2.62 -31.84
N GLU A 107 0.42 2.81 -32.62
CA GLU A 107 -0.80 2.01 -32.54
C GLU A 107 -0.59 0.55 -32.93
N SER A 108 0.36 0.27 -33.80
CA SER A 108 0.71 -1.12 -34.20
C SER A 108 1.56 -1.83 -33.14
N PHE A 109 2.41 -1.09 -32.43
CA PHE A 109 3.24 -1.64 -31.37
C PHE A 109 2.51 -1.76 -30.03
N PHE A 110 1.61 -0.82 -29.74
CA PHE A 110 0.92 -0.73 -28.45
C PHE A 110 -0.60 -0.74 -28.64
N ASN A 111 -1.29 -1.62 -27.97
CA ASN A 111 -2.75 -1.70 -28.05
C ASN A 111 -3.49 -0.65 -27.22
N PHE A 112 -2.79 0.16 -26.43
CA PHE A 112 -3.30 1.20 -25.53
C PHE A 112 -4.47 0.76 -24.64
N SER A 113 -4.59 -0.54 -24.33
CA SER A 113 -5.64 -1.12 -23.49
C SER A 113 -5.07 -1.74 -22.22
N SER A 114 -5.92 -1.84 -21.20
CA SER A 114 -5.61 -2.43 -19.91
C SER A 114 -6.71 -3.41 -19.51
N SER A 115 -6.38 -4.41 -18.70
CA SER A 115 -7.38 -5.35 -18.13
C SER A 115 -8.47 -4.64 -17.30
N GLY A 116 -8.17 -3.44 -16.78
CA GLY A 116 -9.13 -2.62 -16.05
C GLY A 116 -10.22 -2.00 -16.92
N ASP A 117 -10.00 -1.88 -18.24
CA ASP A 117 -10.91 -1.24 -19.17
C ASP A 117 -12.22 -2.05 -19.37
N ALA A 118 -12.18 -3.35 -19.08
CA ALA A 118 -13.36 -4.22 -19.10
C ALA A 118 -14.48 -3.76 -18.14
N ARG A 119 -14.15 -2.92 -17.16
CA ARG A 119 -15.14 -2.31 -16.24
C ARG A 119 -15.98 -1.22 -16.90
N PHE A 120 -15.50 -0.66 -18.02
CA PHE A 120 -16.11 0.47 -18.71
C PHE A 120 -16.20 0.22 -20.22
N PRO A 121 -16.92 -0.81 -20.67
CA PRO A 121 -16.91 -1.27 -22.07
C PRO A 121 -17.32 -0.15 -23.05
N ASN A 122 -18.26 0.71 -22.67
CA ASN A 122 -18.76 1.80 -23.53
C ASN A 122 -17.75 2.96 -23.73
N TYR A 123 -16.68 3.01 -22.93
CA TYR A 123 -15.67 4.07 -22.97
C TYR A 123 -14.30 3.59 -23.47
N ILE A 124 -14.16 2.32 -23.88
CA ILE A 124 -12.85 1.74 -24.25
C ILE A 124 -12.19 2.54 -25.38
N GLN A 125 -12.92 2.89 -26.44
CA GLN A 125 -12.36 3.63 -27.56
C GLN A 125 -11.91 5.05 -27.15
N PHE A 126 -12.72 5.73 -26.34
CA PHE A 126 -12.37 7.05 -25.79
C PHE A 126 -11.11 7.00 -24.93
N VAL A 127 -11.00 6.01 -24.04
CA VAL A 127 -9.81 5.84 -23.17
C VAL A 127 -8.57 5.53 -24.00
N LYS A 128 -8.68 4.71 -25.05
CA LYS A 128 -7.57 4.44 -25.98
C LYS A 128 -7.10 5.70 -26.69
N ALA A 129 -8.02 6.51 -27.20
CA ALA A 129 -7.71 7.75 -27.87
C ALA A 129 -6.98 8.75 -26.95
N ILE A 130 -7.42 8.87 -25.70
CA ILE A 130 -6.73 9.69 -24.69
C ILE A 130 -5.31 9.18 -24.43
N ARG A 131 -5.13 7.85 -24.26
CA ARG A 131 -3.79 7.28 -24.02
C ARG A 131 -2.85 7.51 -25.19
N LEU A 132 -3.34 7.39 -26.41
CA LEU A 132 -2.57 7.69 -27.62
C LEU A 132 -2.17 9.17 -27.68
N ASP A 133 -3.11 10.08 -27.37
CA ASP A 133 -2.83 11.52 -27.32
C ASP A 133 -1.74 11.86 -26.30
N TYR A 134 -1.82 11.31 -25.09
CA TYR A 134 -0.78 11.46 -24.08
C TYR A 134 0.56 10.87 -24.51
N PHE A 135 0.56 9.72 -25.17
CA PHE A 135 1.76 9.12 -25.72
C PHE A 135 2.44 10.02 -26.76
N ASN A 136 1.67 10.54 -27.70
CA ASN A 136 2.16 11.44 -28.75
C ASN A 136 2.66 12.78 -28.17
N LYS A 137 1.94 13.37 -27.22
CA LYS A 137 2.38 14.58 -26.50
C LYS A 137 3.69 14.33 -25.76
N GLY A 138 3.84 13.16 -25.11
CA GLY A 138 5.09 12.77 -24.46
C GLY A 138 6.26 12.65 -25.43
N LEU A 139 6.05 12.05 -26.61
CA LEU A 139 7.08 11.98 -27.67
C LEU A 139 7.49 13.35 -28.18
N ILE A 140 6.53 14.25 -28.44
CA ILE A 140 6.79 15.63 -28.90
C ILE A 140 7.60 16.39 -27.85
N LEU A 141 7.22 16.31 -26.58
CA LEU A 141 7.95 16.95 -25.48
C LEU A 141 9.38 16.42 -25.38
N ALA A 142 9.57 15.10 -25.44
CA ALA A 142 10.88 14.47 -25.36
C ALA A 142 11.79 14.86 -26.57
N LEU A 143 11.21 14.98 -27.76
CA LEU A 143 11.92 15.50 -28.94
C LEU A 143 12.34 16.96 -28.74
N PHE A 144 11.42 17.81 -28.27
CA PHE A 144 11.73 19.21 -28.01
C PHE A 144 12.88 19.37 -26.99
N ILE A 145 12.83 18.65 -25.89
CA ILE A 145 13.90 18.67 -24.87
C ILE A 145 15.23 18.18 -25.46
N SER A 146 15.20 17.09 -26.24
CA SER A 146 16.40 16.51 -26.85
C SER A 146 17.06 17.45 -27.86
N ILE A 147 16.26 18.13 -28.70
CA ILE A 147 16.72 19.12 -29.64
C ILE A 147 17.30 20.35 -28.91
N SER A 148 16.62 20.80 -27.84
CA SER A 148 17.08 21.94 -27.03
C SER A 148 18.42 21.62 -26.36
N PHE A 149 18.56 20.40 -25.81
CA PHE A 149 19.81 19.94 -25.20
C PHE A 149 20.94 19.88 -26.23
N PHE A 150 20.68 19.36 -27.43
CA PHE A 150 21.65 19.34 -28.51
C PHE A 150 22.04 20.76 -28.96
N GLY A 151 21.07 21.64 -29.08
CA GLY A 151 21.33 23.06 -29.43
C GLY A 151 22.24 23.77 -28.41
N LEU A 152 22.06 23.46 -27.11
CA LEU A 152 22.94 23.97 -26.07
C LEU A 152 24.37 23.39 -26.16
N ILE A 153 24.52 22.08 -26.39
CA ILE A 153 25.85 21.48 -26.64
C ILE A 153 26.52 22.11 -27.85
N TRP A 154 25.80 22.23 -28.95
CA TRP A 154 26.29 22.86 -30.18
C TRP A 154 26.75 24.32 -29.95
N SER A 155 25.96 25.12 -29.27
CA SER A 155 26.28 26.50 -28.95
C SER A 155 27.50 26.63 -28.02
N TYR A 156 27.62 25.72 -27.05
CA TYR A 156 28.77 25.66 -26.12
C TYR A 156 30.05 25.26 -26.86
N VAL A 157 29.99 24.23 -27.68
CA VAL A 157 31.14 23.75 -28.47
C VAL A 157 31.69 24.82 -29.44
N HIS A 158 30.77 25.58 -30.11
CA HIS A 158 31.14 26.68 -30.97
C HIS A 158 31.48 27.96 -30.21
N SER A 159 31.63 27.91 -28.91
CA SER A 159 31.98 29.06 -28.06
C SER A 159 31.03 30.26 -28.18
N LYS A 160 29.74 30.00 -28.58
CA LYS A 160 28.69 31.01 -28.65
C LYS A 160 28.10 31.37 -27.31
N ILE A 161 28.24 30.45 -26.33
CA ILE A 161 27.79 30.65 -24.94
C ILE A 161 28.90 30.27 -23.98
N SER A 162 28.95 30.97 -22.83
CA SER A 162 29.88 30.66 -21.76
C SER A 162 29.50 29.38 -21.03
N LYS A 163 30.45 28.77 -20.28
CA LYS A 163 30.23 27.61 -19.44
C LYS A 163 29.08 27.84 -18.44
N ASN A 164 29.05 29.03 -17.82
CA ASN A 164 28.01 29.33 -16.81
C ASN A 164 26.63 29.44 -17.47
N LEU A 165 26.53 30.09 -18.63
CA LEU A 165 25.25 30.19 -19.36
C LEU A 165 24.77 28.80 -19.81
N PHE A 166 25.67 27.94 -20.28
CA PHE A 166 25.35 26.55 -20.61
C PHE A 166 24.74 25.79 -19.40
N LEU A 167 25.39 25.87 -18.23
CA LEU A 167 24.90 25.21 -17.02
C LEU A 167 23.56 25.76 -16.52
N TYR A 168 23.38 27.09 -16.52
CA TYR A 168 22.10 27.70 -16.14
C TYR A 168 20.97 27.35 -17.11
N SER A 169 21.27 27.28 -18.42
CA SER A 169 20.27 26.88 -19.43
C SER A 169 19.88 25.41 -19.26
N LEU A 170 20.81 24.51 -18.93
CA LEU A 170 20.48 23.12 -18.60
C LEU A 170 19.59 23.02 -17.37
N LEU A 171 19.89 23.78 -16.31
CA LEU A 171 19.07 23.84 -15.11
C LEU A 171 17.66 24.36 -15.44
N ALA A 172 17.56 25.40 -16.27
CA ALA A 172 16.27 25.93 -16.69
C ALA A 172 15.43 24.89 -17.46
N ILE A 173 16.02 24.18 -18.42
CA ILE A 173 15.33 23.09 -19.14
C ILE A 173 14.84 22.01 -18.14
N LEU A 174 15.68 21.58 -17.21
CA LEU A 174 15.31 20.58 -16.19
C LEU A 174 14.13 21.07 -15.34
N VAL A 175 14.16 22.32 -14.88
CA VAL A 175 13.07 22.90 -14.07
C VAL A 175 11.79 22.98 -14.88
N ILE A 176 11.86 23.41 -16.17
CA ILE A 176 10.68 23.49 -17.05
C ILE A 176 10.08 22.10 -17.30
N ASP A 177 10.90 21.09 -17.58
CA ASP A 177 10.46 19.71 -17.79
C ASP A 177 9.72 19.16 -16.56
N LEU A 178 10.34 19.27 -15.39
CA LEU A 178 9.72 18.87 -14.14
C LEU A 178 8.45 19.67 -13.82
N TRP A 179 8.41 20.95 -14.15
CA TRP A 179 7.24 21.81 -13.95
C TRP A 179 6.07 21.37 -14.84
N ILE A 180 6.31 21.14 -16.13
CA ILE A 180 5.28 20.71 -17.08
C ILE A 180 4.66 19.41 -16.58
N LEU A 181 5.49 18.41 -16.25
CA LEU A 181 5.03 17.11 -15.79
C LEU A 181 4.24 17.22 -14.46
N ASN A 182 4.79 17.92 -13.48
CA ASN A 182 4.15 18.01 -12.16
C ASN A 182 2.84 18.82 -12.19
N ASN A 183 2.75 19.84 -13.05
CA ASN A 183 1.55 20.67 -13.15
C ASN A 183 0.31 19.90 -13.64
N GLU A 184 0.49 18.84 -14.43
CA GLU A 184 -0.63 17.97 -14.84
C GLU A 184 -1.25 17.20 -13.66
N PHE A 185 -0.45 16.90 -12.62
CA PHE A 185 -0.91 16.16 -11.43
C PHE A 185 -1.34 17.08 -10.28
N LEU A 186 -1.09 18.37 -10.38
CA LEU A 186 -1.45 19.35 -9.36
C LEU A 186 -2.87 19.88 -9.59
N SER A 187 -3.85 19.29 -8.89
CA SER A 187 -5.21 19.85 -8.81
C SER A 187 -5.38 20.62 -7.50
N LEU A 188 -5.19 21.94 -7.57
CA LEU A 188 -5.39 22.81 -6.41
C LEU A 188 -6.87 23.02 -6.13
N THR A 189 -7.35 22.58 -4.99
CA THR A 189 -8.72 22.81 -4.51
C THR A 189 -8.75 23.90 -3.43
N LYS A 190 -9.81 24.72 -3.44
CA LYS A 190 -9.99 25.71 -2.38
C LYS A 190 -10.15 25.04 -1.02
N LYS A 191 -9.54 25.55 0.03
CA LYS A 191 -9.61 25.04 1.40
C LYS A 191 -11.07 24.82 1.90
N LYS A 192 -12.01 25.65 1.44
CA LYS A 192 -13.44 25.52 1.75
C LYS A 192 -14.01 24.20 1.21
N ASN A 193 -13.61 23.76 0.01
CA ASN A 193 -14.09 22.50 -0.60
C ASN A 193 -13.54 21.28 0.13
N PHE A 194 -12.33 21.36 0.67
CA PHE A 194 -11.77 20.27 1.49
C PHE A 194 -12.59 20.09 2.78
N LYS A 195 -12.91 21.16 3.49
CA LYS A 195 -13.71 21.10 4.72
C LYS A 195 -15.15 20.62 4.48
N SER A 196 -15.72 20.85 3.30
CA SER A 196 -17.08 20.41 2.98
C SER A 196 -17.25 18.88 2.98
N GLN A 197 -16.16 18.13 2.76
CA GLN A 197 -16.17 16.67 2.83
C GLN A 197 -16.41 16.13 4.26
N PHE A 198 -16.17 16.95 5.27
CA PHE A 198 -16.29 16.61 6.68
C PHE A 198 -17.48 17.31 7.38
N ILE A 199 -18.48 17.73 6.62
CA ILE A 199 -19.72 18.25 7.19
C ILE A 199 -20.52 17.04 7.72
N LYS A 200 -20.93 17.10 8.98
CA LYS A 200 -21.79 16.09 9.57
C LYS A 200 -23.16 16.09 8.89
N SER A 201 -23.62 14.93 8.48
CA SER A 201 -25.01 14.72 8.07
C SER A 201 -25.87 14.31 9.27
N ALA A 202 -27.17 14.43 9.16
CA ALA A 202 -28.11 13.95 10.20
C ALA A 202 -27.90 12.45 10.53
N VAL A 203 -27.47 11.64 9.55
CA VAL A 203 -27.09 10.23 9.75
C VAL A 203 -25.85 10.10 10.64
N ILE A 204 -24.83 10.93 10.42
CA ILE A 204 -23.62 10.92 11.26
C ILE A 204 -23.95 11.39 12.68
N ASP A 205 -24.76 12.43 12.82
CA ASP A 205 -25.16 12.92 14.14
C ASP A 205 -25.99 11.87 14.90
N HIS A 206 -26.87 11.13 14.22
CA HIS A 206 -27.62 10.03 14.84
C HIS A 206 -26.70 8.91 15.33
N ILE A 207 -25.70 8.51 14.50
CA ILE A 207 -24.71 7.47 14.87
C ILE A 207 -23.85 7.91 16.05
N LEU A 208 -23.46 9.18 16.09
CA LEU A 208 -22.63 9.73 17.17
C LEU A 208 -23.43 9.95 18.49
N GLY A 209 -24.74 10.00 18.40
CA GLY A 209 -25.64 10.06 19.59
C GLY A 209 -25.89 8.69 20.24
N ASP A 210 -25.35 7.61 19.69
CA ASP A 210 -25.47 6.25 20.22
C ASP A 210 -24.19 5.86 20.95
N ASP A 211 -24.22 5.78 22.27
CA ASP A 211 -23.08 5.49 23.15
C ASP A 211 -22.72 3.99 23.22
N SER A 212 -23.46 3.11 22.53
CA SER A 212 -23.16 1.67 22.55
C SER A 212 -21.96 1.31 21.68
N ASP A 213 -21.29 0.20 22.02
CA ASP A 213 -20.18 -0.32 21.21
C ASP A 213 -20.69 -1.06 19.99
N PHE A 214 -20.51 -0.49 18.81
CA PHE A 214 -20.93 -1.08 17.54
C PHE A 214 -20.02 -0.70 16.37
N ARG A 215 -20.26 -1.34 15.23
CA ARG A 215 -19.72 -0.98 13.93
C ARG A 215 -20.83 -0.65 12.95
N ILE A 216 -20.46 0.12 11.92
CA ILE A 216 -21.31 0.38 10.77
C ILE A 216 -20.87 -0.43 9.55
N PHE A 217 -21.83 -0.70 8.66
CA PHE A 217 -21.58 -1.23 7.32
C PHE A 217 -21.98 -0.21 6.26
N PRO A 218 -21.03 0.59 5.70
CA PRO A 218 -21.31 1.53 4.61
C PRO A 218 -21.32 0.78 3.27
N ALA A 219 -22.42 0.15 2.92
CA ALA A 219 -22.50 -0.77 1.78
C ALA A 219 -22.25 -0.10 0.42
N ASP A 220 -22.61 1.18 0.26
CA ASP A 220 -22.39 1.93 -0.98
C ASP A 220 -20.95 2.49 -1.07
N ASP A 221 -20.22 2.58 0.06
CA ASP A 221 -18.87 3.15 0.13
C ASP A 221 -17.96 2.37 1.08
N LEU A 222 -17.92 1.04 0.88
CA LEU A 222 -17.18 0.12 1.75
C LEU A 222 -15.67 0.41 1.79
N GLY A 223 -15.11 1.06 0.77
CA GLY A 223 -13.70 1.43 0.68
C GLY A 223 -13.34 2.74 1.37
N SER A 224 -14.30 3.52 1.86
CA SER A 224 -14.06 4.83 2.44
C SER A 224 -13.53 4.78 3.87
N ASN A 225 -12.58 5.66 4.17
CA ASN A 225 -12.07 5.87 5.53
C ASN A 225 -12.70 7.08 6.22
N ILE A 226 -13.70 7.73 5.61
CA ILE A 226 -14.26 8.99 6.09
C ILE A 226 -14.89 8.87 7.48
N TYR A 227 -15.47 7.72 7.79
CA TYR A 227 -16.12 7.46 9.09
C TYR A 227 -15.13 7.52 10.26
N GLY A 228 -13.88 7.14 10.02
CA GLY A 228 -12.82 7.25 11.01
C GLY A 228 -12.48 8.68 11.43
N TYR A 229 -12.82 9.68 10.60
CA TYR A 229 -12.67 11.10 10.97
C TYR A 229 -13.53 11.48 12.18
N TRP A 230 -14.71 10.87 12.32
CA TRP A 230 -15.60 11.07 13.46
C TRP A 230 -15.45 10.00 14.56
N GLY A 231 -14.45 9.12 14.47
CA GLY A 231 -14.28 8.03 15.44
C GLY A 231 -15.26 6.86 15.28
N ILE A 232 -16.09 6.87 14.22
CA ILE A 232 -17.06 5.81 13.95
C ILE A 232 -16.36 4.56 13.44
N GLN A 233 -16.57 3.42 14.10
CA GLN A 233 -16.00 2.14 13.70
C GLN A 233 -16.78 1.56 12.52
N SER A 234 -16.06 1.11 11.50
CA SER A 234 -16.62 0.52 10.27
C SER A 234 -16.01 -0.85 9.98
N ILE A 235 -16.81 -1.78 9.44
CA ILE A 235 -16.31 -3.04 8.90
C ILE A 235 -15.62 -2.85 7.53
N GLY A 236 -15.75 -1.66 6.91
CA GLY A 236 -15.10 -1.25 5.68
C GLY A 236 -13.82 -0.45 5.91
N GLY A 237 -13.38 0.19 4.85
CA GLY A 237 -12.21 1.06 4.81
C GLY A 237 -11.12 0.56 3.88
N TYR A 238 -10.29 1.48 3.39
CA TYR A 238 -9.16 1.17 2.53
C TYR A 238 -7.88 1.00 3.35
N ARG A 239 -7.22 -0.14 3.18
CA ARG A 239 -5.88 -0.40 3.69
C ARG A 239 -5.04 -1.05 2.59
N ALA A 240 -3.79 -0.66 2.48
CA ALA A 240 -2.86 -1.21 1.50
C ALA A 240 -2.55 -2.70 1.77
N VAL A 241 -2.51 -3.09 3.05
CA VAL A 241 -2.29 -4.49 3.48
C VAL A 241 -3.55 -4.96 4.21
N LYS A 242 -4.22 -5.97 3.65
CA LYS A 242 -5.42 -6.59 4.23
C LYS A 242 -5.09 -7.96 4.81
N LEU A 243 -5.75 -8.34 5.89
CA LEU A 243 -5.68 -9.69 6.43
C LEU A 243 -6.41 -10.65 5.48
N ARG A 244 -5.77 -11.79 5.17
CA ARG A 244 -6.31 -12.76 4.21
C ARG A 244 -7.66 -13.31 4.64
N ASN A 245 -7.79 -13.74 5.88
CA ASN A 245 -9.04 -14.25 6.43
C ASN A 245 -10.20 -13.24 6.35
N TYR A 246 -9.92 -11.94 6.53
CA TYR A 246 -10.94 -10.90 6.36
C TYR A 246 -11.28 -10.66 4.89
N GLN A 247 -10.29 -10.73 3.99
CA GLN A 247 -10.52 -10.64 2.56
C GLN A 247 -11.36 -11.82 2.04
N ASP A 248 -11.18 -13.01 2.59
CA ASP A 248 -11.97 -14.19 2.24
C ASP A 248 -13.47 -13.96 2.43
N LEU A 249 -13.88 -13.28 3.52
CA LEU A 249 -15.28 -12.89 3.72
C LEU A 249 -15.80 -11.95 2.62
N MET A 250 -14.95 -11.04 2.15
CA MET A 250 -15.32 -10.12 1.07
C MET A 250 -15.44 -10.85 -0.25
N ASP A 251 -14.49 -11.73 -0.55
CA ASP A 251 -14.40 -12.49 -1.82
C ASP A 251 -15.62 -13.39 -2.03
N ILE A 252 -16.13 -14.02 -0.96
CA ILE A 252 -17.35 -14.87 -1.02
C ILE A 252 -18.66 -14.09 -0.91
N GLY A 253 -18.58 -12.74 -0.83
CA GLY A 253 -19.77 -11.90 -0.63
C GLY A 253 -20.44 -12.06 0.73
N GLY A 254 -19.65 -12.41 1.76
CA GLY A 254 -20.13 -12.64 3.12
C GLY A 254 -20.90 -11.47 3.73
N PHE A 255 -20.54 -10.24 3.42
CA PHE A 255 -21.24 -9.04 3.92
C PHE A 255 -22.66 -8.86 3.38
N LYS A 256 -23.12 -9.71 2.43
CA LYS A 256 -24.53 -9.78 2.02
C LYS A 256 -25.37 -10.61 2.99
N ARG A 257 -24.77 -11.28 3.96
CA ARG A 257 -25.44 -12.14 4.93
C ARG A 257 -25.59 -11.43 6.28
N PRO A 258 -26.82 -11.27 6.78
CA PRO A 258 -27.06 -10.68 8.10
C PRO A 258 -26.30 -11.38 9.23
N THR A 259 -26.25 -12.71 9.23
CA THR A 259 -25.53 -13.52 10.22
C THR A 259 -24.06 -13.11 10.36
N ILE A 260 -23.39 -12.80 9.24
CA ILE A 260 -21.99 -12.33 9.25
C ILE A 260 -21.92 -10.89 9.78
N LEU A 261 -22.85 -10.03 9.40
CA LEU A 261 -22.91 -8.66 9.92
C LEU A 261 -23.19 -8.68 11.44
N ASN A 262 -24.05 -9.59 11.89
CA ASN A 262 -24.36 -9.77 13.33
C ASN A 262 -23.09 -10.09 14.13
N MET A 263 -22.31 -11.11 13.72
CA MET A 263 -21.09 -11.49 14.44
C MET A 263 -19.95 -10.45 14.33
N LEU A 264 -20.00 -9.57 13.32
CA LEU A 264 -19.07 -8.44 13.18
C LEU A 264 -19.52 -7.22 13.99
N ASN A 265 -20.56 -7.33 14.84
CA ASN A 265 -21.10 -6.28 15.67
C ASN A 265 -21.62 -5.08 14.86
N VAL A 266 -22.23 -5.34 13.70
CA VAL A 266 -22.78 -4.29 12.83
C VAL A 266 -24.18 -3.92 13.27
N LYS A 267 -24.34 -2.73 13.88
CA LYS A 267 -25.63 -2.17 14.32
C LYS A 267 -26.31 -1.37 13.23
N TYR A 268 -25.55 -0.62 12.43
CA TYR A 268 -26.11 0.23 11.38
C TYR A 268 -25.58 -0.14 9.99
N LEU A 269 -26.53 -0.31 9.04
CA LEU A 269 -26.27 -0.45 7.62
C LEU A 269 -26.55 0.89 6.94
N LEU A 270 -25.54 1.41 6.22
CA LEU A 270 -25.65 2.66 5.45
C LEU A 270 -25.75 2.34 3.95
N THR A 271 -26.90 2.64 3.33
CA THR A 271 -27.11 2.48 1.89
C THR A 271 -28.27 3.30 1.40
N ARG A 272 -28.15 3.88 0.21
CA ARG A 272 -29.25 4.57 -0.48
C ARG A 272 -30.25 3.62 -1.13
N LYS A 273 -29.87 2.34 -1.26
CA LYS A 273 -30.74 1.31 -1.85
C LYS A 273 -31.78 0.86 -0.84
N ALA A 274 -32.97 0.52 -1.33
CA ALA A 274 -34.00 -0.07 -0.49
C ALA A 274 -33.55 -1.46 0.01
N VAL A 275 -33.61 -1.67 1.32
CA VAL A 275 -33.27 -2.94 1.98
C VAL A 275 -34.58 -3.69 2.24
N LYS A 276 -34.71 -4.88 1.60
CA LYS A 276 -35.91 -5.72 1.74
C LYS A 276 -35.79 -6.78 2.84
N ASN A 277 -34.59 -6.91 3.44
CA ASN A 277 -34.36 -7.93 4.47
C ASN A 277 -34.98 -7.49 5.81
N PRO A 278 -35.85 -8.33 6.43
CA PRO A 278 -36.57 -7.98 7.67
C PRO A 278 -35.61 -7.82 8.89
N ALA A 279 -34.39 -8.33 8.85
CA ALA A 279 -33.41 -8.11 9.91
C ALA A 279 -33.00 -6.62 10.05
N PHE A 280 -33.29 -5.80 9.03
CA PHE A 280 -32.93 -4.38 9.01
C PHE A 280 -34.18 -3.49 8.99
N THR A 281 -34.29 -2.62 9.98
CA THR A 281 -35.38 -1.66 10.10
C THR A 281 -34.91 -0.27 9.69
N LYS A 282 -35.62 0.39 8.77
CA LYS A 282 -35.35 1.78 8.40
C LYS A 282 -35.58 2.71 9.59
N ILE A 283 -34.63 3.60 9.86
CA ILE A 283 -34.79 4.61 10.91
C ILE A 283 -35.72 5.72 10.42
N THR A 284 -36.77 5.96 11.16
CA THR A 284 -37.77 6.97 10.82
C THR A 284 -37.16 8.37 10.78
N GLY A 285 -37.47 9.15 9.76
CA GLY A 285 -36.97 10.52 9.59
C GLY A 285 -35.56 10.64 9.03
N LEU A 286 -34.84 9.51 8.82
CA LEU A 286 -33.49 9.49 8.21
C LEU A 286 -33.48 8.66 6.95
N GLU A 287 -32.78 9.16 5.93
CA GLU A 287 -32.59 8.43 4.70
C GLU A 287 -31.21 7.75 4.65
N GLY A 288 -31.18 6.55 4.08
CA GLY A 288 -29.92 5.83 3.84
C GLY A 288 -29.32 5.14 5.07
N ILE A 289 -30.07 4.99 6.15
CA ILE A 289 -29.66 4.29 7.36
C ILE A 289 -30.71 3.27 7.80
N TYR A 290 -30.25 2.07 8.14
CA TYR A 290 -31.06 0.96 8.64
C TYR A 290 -30.41 0.39 9.89
N GLN A 291 -31.21 0.08 10.91
CA GLN A 291 -30.78 -0.57 12.13
C GLN A 291 -30.89 -2.09 11.98
N ASN A 292 -29.83 -2.79 12.35
CA ASN A 292 -29.82 -4.25 12.49
C ASN A 292 -30.26 -4.61 13.91
N LEU A 293 -31.40 -5.31 14.03
CA LEU A 293 -31.95 -5.66 15.32
C LEU A 293 -31.27 -6.88 15.95
N ASP A 294 -30.62 -7.73 15.15
CA ASP A 294 -30.01 -8.99 15.56
C ASP A 294 -28.48 -8.90 15.73
N TYR A 295 -27.91 -7.68 15.75
CA TYR A 295 -26.47 -7.55 15.91
C TYR A 295 -25.99 -8.11 17.25
N LEU A 296 -24.86 -8.83 17.24
CA LEU A 296 -24.26 -9.35 18.46
C LEU A 296 -23.42 -8.28 19.14
N PRO A 297 -23.28 -8.34 20.49
CA PRO A 297 -22.41 -7.44 21.22
C PRO A 297 -20.94 -7.63 20.83
N ARG A 298 -20.06 -6.79 21.34
CA ARG A 298 -18.61 -6.86 21.06
C ARG A 298 -18.00 -8.18 21.53
N ALA A 299 -18.54 -8.78 22.57
CA ALA A 299 -18.14 -10.09 23.04
C ALA A 299 -19.38 -10.86 23.53
N TRP A 300 -19.35 -12.21 23.41
CA TRP A 300 -20.42 -13.09 23.87
C TRP A 300 -19.89 -14.49 24.11
N PHE A 301 -20.63 -15.30 24.87
CA PHE A 301 -20.32 -16.69 25.13
C PHE A 301 -21.05 -17.64 24.19
N VAL A 302 -20.41 -18.78 23.90
CA VAL A 302 -21.02 -19.93 23.23
C VAL A 302 -20.54 -21.24 23.86
N ASN A 303 -21.40 -22.26 23.89
CA ASN A 303 -21.12 -23.56 24.50
C ASN A 303 -21.04 -24.69 23.46
N LYS A 304 -21.30 -24.41 22.19
CA LYS A 304 -21.25 -25.38 21.10
C LYS A 304 -20.17 -24.99 20.10
N ILE A 305 -19.39 -26.00 19.67
CA ILE A 305 -18.29 -25.82 18.73
C ILE A 305 -18.47 -26.74 17.54
N ASP A 306 -18.37 -26.17 16.35
CA ASP A 306 -18.10 -26.91 15.12
C ASP A 306 -16.60 -26.93 14.87
N ASN A 307 -15.90 -27.99 15.31
CA ASN A 307 -14.47 -28.12 15.05
C ASN A 307 -14.21 -28.60 13.61
N VAL A 308 -13.42 -27.84 12.89
CA VAL A 308 -13.08 -28.09 11.47
C VAL A 308 -11.58 -28.18 11.26
N LYS A 309 -11.16 -28.90 10.22
CA LYS A 309 -9.74 -29.20 9.98
C LYS A 309 -8.94 -28.10 9.25
N ASP A 310 -9.59 -27.17 8.59
CA ASP A 310 -8.88 -26.14 7.85
C ASP A 310 -9.73 -24.88 7.62
N GLN A 311 -9.08 -23.82 7.11
CA GLN A 311 -9.67 -22.52 6.84
C GLN A 311 -10.78 -22.58 5.79
N LYS A 312 -10.67 -23.49 4.81
CA LYS A 312 -11.67 -23.65 3.76
C LYS A 312 -12.95 -24.26 4.31
N ALA A 313 -12.82 -25.28 5.16
CA ALA A 313 -13.95 -25.88 5.86
C ALA A 313 -14.65 -24.89 6.79
N SER A 314 -13.86 -24.04 7.50
CA SER A 314 -14.40 -22.97 8.32
C SER A 314 -15.21 -21.98 7.49
N LEU A 315 -14.69 -21.55 6.33
CA LEU A 315 -15.37 -20.62 5.45
C LEU A 315 -16.66 -21.20 4.88
N ASN A 316 -16.65 -22.46 4.47
CA ASN A 316 -17.84 -23.16 3.96
C ASN A 316 -18.93 -23.26 5.04
N LYS A 317 -18.57 -23.65 6.27
CA LYS A 317 -19.53 -23.71 7.39
C LYS A 317 -20.08 -22.33 7.75
N LEU A 318 -19.26 -21.31 7.70
CA LEU A 318 -19.69 -19.91 7.93
C LEU A 318 -20.77 -19.48 6.94
N MET A 319 -20.74 -20.00 5.72
CA MET A 319 -21.72 -19.74 4.66
C MET A 319 -22.94 -20.66 4.71
N ASP A 320 -23.02 -21.59 5.64
CA ASP A 320 -24.21 -22.41 5.86
C ASP A 320 -25.38 -21.55 6.36
N ILE A 321 -26.57 -21.75 5.81
CA ILE A 321 -27.78 -20.99 6.18
C ILE A 321 -28.23 -21.29 7.62
N SER A 322 -27.89 -22.46 8.13
CA SER A 322 -28.21 -22.90 9.48
C SER A 322 -27.27 -22.34 10.55
N PHE A 323 -26.15 -21.73 10.14
CA PHE A 323 -25.16 -21.19 11.10
C PHE A 323 -25.75 -20.04 11.92
N ARG A 324 -25.63 -20.17 13.24
CA ARG A 324 -26.09 -19.19 14.23
C ARG A 324 -24.93 -18.82 15.17
N PRO A 325 -24.24 -17.68 14.92
CA PRO A 325 -23.05 -17.29 15.68
C PRO A 325 -23.32 -16.98 17.15
N LYS A 326 -24.57 -16.75 17.54
CA LYS A 326 -24.98 -16.59 18.95
C LYS A 326 -24.98 -17.92 19.71
N GLU A 327 -25.20 -19.03 19.02
CA GLU A 327 -25.39 -20.35 19.63
C GLU A 327 -24.13 -21.21 19.58
N LYS A 328 -23.34 -21.08 18.52
CA LYS A 328 -22.16 -21.91 18.29
C LYS A 328 -21.03 -21.17 17.56
N ALA A 329 -19.80 -21.63 17.80
CA ALA A 329 -18.62 -21.18 17.12
C ALA A 329 -18.07 -22.22 16.13
N ILE A 330 -17.48 -21.75 15.04
CA ILE A 330 -16.69 -22.58 14.12
C ILE A 330 -15.22 -22.34 14.46
N LEU A 331 -14.51 -23.38 14.91
CA LEU A 331 -13.09 -23.32 15.26
C LEU A 331 -12.28 -24.22 14.33
N VAL A 332 -11.06 -23.78 14.02
CA VAL A 332 -10.10 -24.58 13.22
C VAL A 332 -9.14 -25.26 14.17
N GLU A 333 -9.08 -26.60 14.10
CA GLU A 333 -8.17 -27.44 14.90
C GLU A 333 -8.21 -27.08 16.41
N TYR A 334 -9.43 -27.03 16.95
CA TYR A 334 -9.58 -26.78 18.39
C TYR A 334 -9.06 -27.95 19.22
N ASP A 335 -8.14 -27.67 20.12
CA ASP A 335 -7.47 -28.61 21.04
C ASP A 335 -7.66 -28.20 22.50
N GLY A 336 -8.61 -27.32 22.79
CA GLY A 336 -8.92 -26.87 24.15
C GLY A 336 -9.84 -27.79 24.92
N PRO A 337 -10.24 -27.40 26.13
CA PRO A 337 -11.16 -28.18 26.96
C PRO A 337 -12.52 -28.41 26.29
N ILE A 338 -13.19 -29.53 26.69
CA ILE A 338 -14.57 -29.79 26.27
C ILE A 338 -15.47 -28.75 26.94
N LEU A 339 -16.39 -28.17 26.20
CA LEU A 339 -17.37 -27.23 26.72
C LEU A 339 -18.52 -27.99 27.39
N ASP A 340 -19.04 -27.41 28.45
CA ASP A 340 -20.33 -27.86 29.00
C ASP A 340 -21.45 -27.31 28.13
N GLU A 341 -22.18 -28.17 27.42
CA GLU A 341 -23.28 -27.76 26.53
C GLU A 341 -24.45 -27.07 27.27
N ASN A 342 -24.57 -27.26 28.57
CA ASN A 342 -25.56 -26.63 29.42
C ASN A 342 -25.02 -25.39 30.15
N GLY A 343 -23.73 -25.12 30.00
CA GLY A 343 -23.11 -23.95 30.59
C GLY A 343 -23.70 -22.66 30.07
N ASP A 344 -23.48 -21.58 30.77
CA ASP A 344 -23.85 -20.21 30.35
C ASP A 344 -22.73 -19.24 30.72
N GLY A 345 -22.82 -18.02 30.25
CA GLY A 345 -21.86 -16.98 30.61
C GLY A 345 -22.36 -15.59 30.26
N TYR A 346 -21.95 -14.64 31.07
CA TYR A 346 -22.28 -13.25 30.83
C TYR A 346 -21.07 -12.34 31.04
N ILE A 347 -21.13 -11.17 30.41
CA ILE A 347 -20.10 -10.15 30.49
C ILE A 347 -20.56 -9.07 31.45
N GLU A 348 -19.77 -8.83 32.50
CA GLU A 348 -20.03 -7.77 33.48
C GLU A 348 -19.58 -6.42 32.92
N SER A 349 -18.42 -6.35 32.29
CA SER A 349 -17.89 -5.13 31.70
C SER A 349 -16.87 -5.44 30.61
N ILE A 350 -16.74 -4.51 29.67
CA ILE A 350 -15.72 -4.54 28.61
C ILE A 350 -15.08 -3.15 28.48
N ASP A 351 -13.74 -3.09 28.49
CA ASP A 351 -12.94 -1.89 28.22
C ASP A 351 -12.15 -2.10 26.91
N LEU A 352 -12.51 -1.35 25.89
CA LEU A 352 -11.96 -1.45 24.53
C LEU A 352 -10.93 -0.35 24.30
N LYS A 353 -9.65 -0.72 24.23
CA LYS A 353 -8.57 0.16 23.84
C LYS A 353 -7.87 -0.35 22.58
N THR A 354 -7.11 0.48 21.91
CA THR A 354 -6.44 0.16 20.64
C THR A 354 -5.59 -1.10 20.70
N ASN A 355 -4.86 -1.33 21.79
CA ASN A 355 -3.92 -2.43 21.95
C ASN A 355 -4.27 -3.36 23.11
N THR A 356 -5.39 -3.15 23.76
CA THR A 356 -5.83 -3.94 24.92
C THR A 356 -7.34 -4.01 24.96
N VAL A 357 -7.88 -5.19 25.19
CA VAL A 357 -9.31 -5.40 25.49
C VAL A 357 -9.39 -6.13 26.80
N LYS A 358 -10.00 -5.51 27.79
CA LYS A 358 -10.21 -6.08 29.13
C LYS A 358 -11.68 -6.42 29.32
N ILE A 359 -11.97 -7.65 29.69
CA ILE A 359 -13.33 -8.19 29.86
C ILE A 359 -13.43 -8.80 31.24
N ASN A 360 -14.36 -8.31 32.06
CA ASN A 360 -14.76 -8.98 33.29
C ASN A 360 -16.00 -9.79 32.97
N CYS A 361 -15.97 -11.07 33.29
CA CYS A 361 -17.04 -11.99 32.92
C CYS A 361 -17.21 -13.12 33.94
N TYR A 362 -18.35 -13.79 33.83
CA TYR A 362 -18.65 -15.02 34.55
C TYR A 362 -18.96 -16.13 33.55
N SER A 363 -18.45 -17.30 33.78
CA SER A 363 -18.73 -18.51 33.00
C SER A 363 -19.24 -19.60 33.94
N GLU A 364 -20.30 -20.30 33.59
CA GLU A 364 -20.82 -21.45 34.29
C GLU A 364 -20.46 -22.72 33.53
N GLY A 365 -19.76 -23.66 34.21
CA GLY A 365 -19.34 -24.91 33.59
C GLY A 365 -18.19 -24.84 32.58
N GLY A 366 -17.67 -23.64 32.28
CA GLY A 366 -16.64 -23.42 31.28
C GLY A 366 -17.19 -23.25 29.87
N SER A 367 -16.94 -22.08 29.27
CA SER A 367 -17.54 -21.67 28.00
C SER A 367 -16.51 -20.99 27.09
N LEU A 368 -16.82 -20.87 25.80
CA LEU A 368 -15.98 -20.17 24.84
C LEU A 368 -16.42 -18.71 24.74
N LEU A 369 -15.57 -17.79 25.14
CA LEU A 369 -15.75 -16.36 24.93
C LEU A 369 -15.33 -15.98 23.52
N ILE A 370 -16.26 -15.45 22.73
CA ILE A 370 -16.00 -14.89 21.40
C ILE A 370 -15.83 -13.38 21.53
N LEU A 371 -14.77 -12.85 20.95
CA LEU A 371 -14.55 -11.39 20.82
C LEU A 371 -14.67 -10.99 19.35
N SER A 372 -15.57 -10.08 19.05
CA SER A 372 -15.79 -9.52 17.71
C SER A 372 -14.63 -8.60 17.28
N GLU A 373 -13.42 -9.14 17.32
CA GLU A 373 -12.18 -8.54 16.86
C GLU A 373 -11.44 -9.50 15.92
N VAL A 374 -10.80 -8.94 14.87
CA VAL A 374 -10.16 -9.78 13.86
C VAL A 374 -8.99 -10.57 14.45
N TYR A 375 -8.98 -11.87 14.22
CA TYR A 375 -7.89 -12.76 14.63
C TYR A 375 -6.61 -12.43 13.87
N TYR A 376 -5.54 -12.15 14.63
CA TYR A 376 -4.20 -11.91 14.10
C TYR A 376 -3.16 -12.50 15.05
N LYS A 377 -2.71 -13.72 14.74
CA LYS A 377 -1.79 -14.50 15.59
C LYS A 377 -0.47 -13.81 15.93
N PRO A 378 0.20 -13.08 15.02
CA PRO A 378 1.57 -12.62 15.25
C PRO A 378 1.80 -11.67 16.43
N GLY A 379 0.77 -10.99 16.93
CA GLY A 379 0.98 -10.01 18.01
C GLY A 379 0.01 -10.11 19.16
N TRP A 380 -1.20 -10.60 18.93
CA TRP A 380 -2.19 -10.67 19.99
C TRP A 380 -1.93 -11.83 20.95
N ARG A 381 -2.04 -11.55 22.24
CA ARG A 381 -1.94 -12.49 23.36
C ARG A 381 -3.16 -12.32 24.24
N CYS A 382 -3.42 -13.33 25.07
CA CYS A 382 -4.49 -13.29 26.05
C CYS A 382 -4.03 -13.80 27.40
N LYS A 383 -4.53 -13.20 28.45
CA LYS A 383 -4.40 -13.67 29.84
C LYS A 383 -5.76 -13.79 30.47
N ILE A 384 -5.93 -14.82 31.30
CA ILE A 384 -7.08 -14.98 32.19
C ILE A 384 -6.54 -14.93 33.61
N ASN A 385 -7.02 -13.98 34.43
CA ASN A 385 -6.54 -13.74 35.78
C ASN A 385 -5.00 -13.62 35.90
N GLY A 386 -4.35 -13.07 34.85
CA GLY A 386 -2.91 -12.90 34.79
C GLY A 386 -2.12 -14.06 34.17
N GLU A 387 -2.73 -15.23 33.95
CA GLU A 387 -2.11 -16.41 33.33
C GLU A 387 -2.31 -16.41 31.81
N ASP A 388 -1.25 -16.75 31.07
CA ASP A 388 -1.30 -16.79 29.61
C ASP A 388 -2.23 -17.91 29.12
N THR A 389 -3.11 -17.57 28.16
CA THR A 389 -4.03 -18.52 27.55
C THR A 389 -3.98 -18.46 26.01
N LYS A 390 -4.37 -19.56 25.40
CA LYS A 390 -4.39 -19.68 23.93
C LYS A 390 -5.58 -18.96 23.32
N ILE A 391 -5.31 -18.11 22.32
CA ILE A 391 -6.34 -17.51 21.47
C ILE A 391 -6.64 -18.45 20.31
N TYR A 392 -7.90 -18.79 20.13
CA TYR A 392 -8.41 -19.56 18.99
C TYR A 392 -9.01 -18.63 17.94
N GLN A 393 -8.91 -19.04 16.68
CA GLN A 393 -9.60 -18.37 15.58
C GLN A 393 -11.04 -18.91 15.51
N ALA A 394 -12.00 -18.05 15.79
CA ALA A 394 -13.41 -18.38 15.71
C ALA A 394 -14.06 -17.75 14.47
N ASN A 395 -15.06 -18.45 13.92
CA ASN A 395 -15.90 -17.98 12.83
C ASN A 395 -15.06 -17.37 11.68
N HIS A 396 -13.96 -18.04 11.34
CA HIS A 396 -12.99 -17.68 10.31
C HIS A 396 -12.18 -16.41 10.57
N VAL A 397 -12.74 -15.40 11.25
CA VAL A 397 -12.09 -14.07 11.39
C VAL A 397 -11.99 -13.56 12.81
N LEU A 398 -12.71 -14.11 13.77
CA LEU A 398 -12.81 -13.58 15.12
C LEU A 398 -11.81 -14.24 16.08
N ARG A 399 -11.64 -13.64 17.26
CA ARG A 399 -10.85 -14.20 18.36
C ARG A 399 -11.76 -14.90 19.34
N SER A 400 -11.26 -15.97 19.94
CA SER A 400 -11.94 -16.61 21.06
C SER A 400 -10.94 -17.19 22.06
N VAL A 401 -11.39 -17.36 23.29
CA VAL A 401 -10.66 -18.03 24.36
C VAL A 401 -11.62 -18.91 25.17
N TYR A 402 -11.13 -20.03 25.67
CA TYR A 402 -11.85 -20.81 26.66
C TYR A 402 -11.75 -20.11 28.03
N VAL A 403 -12.88 -19.89 28.68
CA VAL A 403 -12.99 -19.32 30.02
C VAL A 403 -13.46 -20.42 30.95
N PRO A 404 -12.70 -20.79 31.98
CA PRO A 404 -13.13 -21.78 32.97
C PRO A 404 -14.38 -21.38 33.76
N ASP A 405 -14.88 -22.26 34.58
CA ASP A 405 -15.98 -21.94 35.48
C ASP A 405 -15.62 -20.83 36.47
N GLY A 406 -16.57 -19.93 36.77
CA GLY A 406 -16.42 -18.86 37.75
C GLY A 406 -16.22 -17.45 37.13
N LYS A 407 -15.80 -16.52 38.01
CA LYS A 407 -15.52 -15.11 37.64
C LYS A 407 -14.11 -14.92 37.17
N HIS A 408 -13.93 -14.26 36.02
CA HIS A 408 -12.62 -14.09 35.40
C HIS A 408 -12.44 -12.69 34.82
N GLU A 409 -11.19 -12.23 34.90
CA GLU A 409 -10.69 -11.11 34.12
C GLU A 409 -9.95 -11.65 32.89
N VAL A 410 -10.48 -11.40 31.70
CA VAL A 410 -9.87 -11.78 30.41
C VAL A 410 -9.24 -10.55 29.77
N VAL A 411 -7.93 -10.58 29.52
CA VAL A 411 -7.18 -9.45 28.96
C VAL A 411 -6.52 -9.87 27.64
N PHE A 412 -7.05 -9.39 26.54
CA PHE A 412 -6.37 -9.45 25.25
C PHE A 412 -5.43 -8.26 25.12
N TYR A 413 -4.17 -8.47 24.76
CA TYR A 413 -3.20 -7.41 24.58
C TYR A 413 -2.32 -7.66 23.36
N TYR A 414 -1.83 -6.56 22.74
CA TYR A 414 -0.94 -6.63 21.58
C TYR A 414 0.51 -6.56 22.04
N ASP A 415 1.25 -7.67 21.89
CA ASP A 415 2.69 -7.74 22.11
C ASP A 415 3.44 -7.18 20.88
N ASN A 416 4.01 -6.01 21.02
CA ASN A 416 4.77 -5.32 19.97
C ASN A 416 6.29 -5.46 20.12
N SER A 417 6.78 -6.32 21.00
CA SER A 417 8.20 -6.48 21.33
C SER A 417 9.07 -6.73 20.09
N LYS A 418 8.64 -7.64 19.21
CA LYS A 418 9.32 -7.93 17.93
C LYS A 418 9.43 -6.72 17.03
N TRP A 419 8.36 -5.91 16.96
CA TRP A 419 8.35 -4.68 16.20
C TRP A 419 9.31 -3.64 16.80
N GLN A 420 9.34 -3.49 18.12
CA GLN A 420 10.25 -2.57 18.79
C GLN A 420 11.71 -2.96 18.54
N THR A 421 12.04 -4.26 18.63
CA THR A 421 13.38 -4.77 18.31
C THR A 421 13.77 -4.47 16.87
N ALA A 422 12.90 -4.77 15.91
CA ALA A 422 13.16 -4.46 14.50
C ALA A 422 13.35 -2.96 14.25
N ARG A 423 12.54 -2.12 14.89
CA ARG A 423 12.65 -0.64 14.81
C ARG A 423 13.95 -0.13 15.41
N PHE A 424 14.36 -0.69 16.55
CA PHE A 424 15.65 -0.35 17.18
C PHE A 424 16.82 -0.73 16.26
N THR A 425 16.84 -1.96 15.74
CA THR A 425 17.87 -2.45 14.83
C THR A 425 17.96 -1.56 13.58
N SER A 426 16.83 -1.22 12.97
CA SER A 426 16.79 -0.35 11.80
C SER A 426 17.35 1.05 12.09
N ARG A 427 16.98 1.64 13.23
CA ARG A 427 17.51 2.95 13.65
C ARG A 427 19.01 2.89 13.92
N ALA A 428 19.47 1.87 14.64
CA ALA A 428 20.90 1.69 14.92
C ALA A 428 21.70 1.53 13.62
N SER A 429 21.22 0.74 12.67
CA SER A 429 21.85 0.56 11.36
C SER A 429 21.90 1.87 10.57
N PHE A 430 20.84 2.67 10.60
CA PHE A 430 20.81 3.98 9.96
C PHE A 430 21.85 4.95 10.56
N PHE A 431 21.94 5.01 11.87
CA PHE A 431 22.93 5.87 12.54
C PHE A 431 24.36 5.42 12.26
N LEU A 432 24.61 4.10 12.27
CA LEU A 432 25.93 3.54 11.91
C LEU A 432 26.29 3.88 10.47
N ALA A 433 25.39 3.70 9.51
CA ALA A 433 25.62 4.04 8.11
C ALA A 433 25.89 5.55 7.94
N THR A 434 25.10 6.40 8.60
CA THR A 434 25.28 7.86 8.58
C THR A 434 26.63 8.25 9.17
N PHE A 435 26.99 7.70 10.32
CA PHE A 435 28.30 7.93 10.94
C PHE A 435 29.45 7.52 10.02
N PHE A 436 29.35 6.34 9.41
CA PHE A 436 30.36 5.85 8.47
C PHE A 436 30.49 6.75 7.23
N CYS A 437 29.38 7.21 6.66
CA CYS A 437 29.40 8.18 5.57
C CYS A 437 30.08 9.49 5.98
N LEU A 438 29.73 10.06 7.13
CA LEU A 438 30.36 11.27 7.65
C LEU A 438 31.86 11.08 7.92
N PHE A 439 32.24 9.92 8.47
CA PHE A 439 33.63 9.57 8.68
C PHE A 439 34.41 9.51 7.36
N LEU A 440 33.85 8.90 6.31
CA LEU A 440 34.48 8.85 4.98
C LEU A 440 34.64 10.26 4.39
N ILE A 441 33.63 11.11 4.47
CA ILE A 441 33.67 12.50 4.03
C ILE A 441 34.75 13.29 4.79
N TYR A 442 34.83 13.13 6.11
CA TYR A 442 35.86 13.77 6.93
C TYR A 442 37.27 13.32 6.54
N ARG A 443 37.47 12.01 6.34
CA ARG A 443 38.75 11.43 5.91
C ARG A 443 39.18 11.98 4.55
N GLU A 444 38.26 12.04 3.60
CA GLU A 444 38.52 12.54 2.24
C GLU A 444 38.87 14.04 2.27
N ARG A 445 38.12 14.85 3.02
CA ARG A 445 38.41 16.27 3.19
C ARG A 445 39.80 16.51 3.80
N LYS A 446 40.20 15.70 4.78
CA LYS A 446 41.51 15.78 5.40
C LYS A 446 42.65 15.41 4.41
N SER A 447 42.41 14.46 3.51
CA SER A 447 43.31 14.09 2.44
C SER A 447 43.51 15.24 1.45
N ILE A 448 42.43 15.87 1.00
CA ILE A 448 42.46 17.02 0.08
C ILE A 448 43.19 18.23 0.70
N LEU A 449 42.95 18.51 1.96
CA LEU A 449 43.64 19.61 2.65
C LEU A 449 45.12 19.36 2.84
N LYS A 450 45.56 18.10 3.05
CA LYS A 450 46.96 17.74 3.09
C LYS A 450 47.67 17.92 1.73
N LEU A 451 47.01 17.59 0.64
CA LEU A 451 47.56 17.77 -0.71
C LEU A 451 47.74 19.25 -1.04
N LYS A 452 46.83 20.15 -0.64
CA LYS A 452 46.94 21.59 -0.83
C LYS A 452 48.15 22.20 -0.07
N ASN A 453 48.43 21.72 1.13
CA ASN A 453 49.57 22.20 1.93
C ASN A 453 50.95 21.66 1.46
N TYR A 454 50.99 20.75 0.50
CA TYR A 454 52.23 20.29 -0.16
C TYR A 454 52.51 21.01 -1.50
N GLU A 455 51.54 21.77 -2.01
CA GLU A 455 51.68 22.57 -3.24
C GLU A 455 51.97 24.07 -2.94
N GLU A 456 51.87 24.50 -1.70
CA GLU A 456 52.38 25.79 -1.17
C GLU A 456 53.79 25.59 -0.57
#